data_52d3d115fc53c5186e49646883d7a8b5
#
_entry.id   52d3d115fc53c5186e49646883d7a8b5
#
_cell.length_a   1.000
_cell.length_b   1.000
_cell.length_c   1.000
_cell.angle_alpha   90.00
_cell.angle_beta   90.00
_cell.angle_gamma   90.00
#
_symmetry.space_group_name_H-M   'P 1'
#
loop_
_entity.id
_entity.type
_entity.pdbx_description
1 polymer ?
#
loop_
_entity_poly.entity_id
_entity_poly.type
_entity_poly.pdbx_seq_one_letter_code
_entity_poly.pdbx_strand_id
1 'polypeptide(L)'
;MQQAFDPGILPDSKLRRLYDYWRSRCGRGGYPSRRDIDPIDIPDLLPNIFLLDVVGDAQDFVFRLAGTLVEDAFSMPLRGKSITEIQKAAGTPIPVAHHVEVARGGGPRYREGEMLVAGRDHWKTHRLLLPLASDGRSVDVLM
;
A
#
# COMPACT_ATOMS: atom_id res chain seq x y z
N MET A 1 15.61 -11.87 -13.40
CA MET A 1 14.39 -12.65 -13.11
C MET A 1 13.86 -12.25 -11.76
N GLN A 2 12.65 -11.73 -11.72
CA GLN A 2 12.03 -11.39 -10.45
C GLN A 2 11.49 -12.65 -9.77
N GLN A 3 11.80 -12.78 -8.50
CA GLN A 3 11.25 -13.84 -7.68
C GLN A 3 9.74 -13.59 -7.49
N ALA A 4 8.93 -14.61 -7.74
CA ALA A 4 7.50 -14.49 -7.50
C ALA A 4 7.23 -14.25 -6.00
N PHE A 5 6.28 -13.36 -5.72
CA PHE A 5 5.89 -13.09 -4.35
C PHE A 5 5.24 -14.34 -3.73
N ASP A 6 5.70 -14.71 -2.54
CA ASP A 6 5.15 -15.83 -1.80
C ASP A 6 4.16 -15.34 -0.73
N PRO A 7 2.84 -15.56 -0.92
CA PRO A 7 1.86 -15.13 0.07
C PRO A 7 1.95 -15.89 1.40
N GLY A 8 2.68 -16.99 1.45
CA GLY A 8 2.91 -17.74 2.67
C GLY A 8 3.67 -16.99 3.74
N ILE A 9 4.39 -15.91 3.37
CA ILE A 9 5.09 -15.07 4.33
C ILE A 9 4.18 -14.11 5.10
N LEU A 10 2.94 -13.94 4.67
CA LEU A 10 2.00 -13.00 5.31
C LEU A 10 1.58 -13.52 6.69
N PRO A 11 1.78 -12.70 7.76
CA PRO A 11 1.62 -13.20 9.13
C PRO A 11 0.18 -13.30 9.61
N ASP A 12 -0.76 -12.57 8.99
CA ASP A 12 -2.12 -12.55 9.48
C ASP A 12 -3.15 -12.79 8.38
N SER A 13 -4.38 -13.11 8.81
CA SER A 13 -5.48 -13.43 7.91
C SER A 13 -5.97 -12.24 7.10
N LYS A 14 -5.88 -11.02 7.62
CA LYS A 14 -6.31 -9.81 6.91
C LYS A 14 -5.44 -9.54 5.69
N LEU A 15 -4.12 -9.64 5.86
CA LEU A 15 -3.17 -9.45 4.75
C LEU A 15 -3.35 -10.54 3.69
N ARG A 16 -3.54 -11.79 4.11
CA ARG A 16 -3.80 -12.90 3.18
C ARG A 16 -5.09 -12.69 2.41
N ARG A 17 -6.15 -12.27 3.08
CA ARG A 17 -7.44 -12.01 2.45
C ARG A 17 -7.35 -10.89 1.44
N LEU A 18 -6.62 -9.82 1.76
CA LEU A 18 -6.40 -8.72 0.83
C LEU A 18 -5.61 -9.19 -0.38
N TYR A 19 -4.54 -9.95 -0.18
CA TYR A 19 -3.75 -10.51 -1.26
C TYR A 19 -4.60 -11.42 -2.16
N ASP A 20 -5.36 -12.33 -1.57
CA ASP A 20 -6.21 -13.27 -2.31
C ASP A 20 -7.28 -12.53 -3.12
N TYR A 21 -7.87 -11.50 -2.55
CA TYR A 21 -8.84 -10.66 -3.25
C TYR A 21 -8.21 -9.95 -4.43
N TRP A 22 -7.07 -9.28 -4.21
CA TRP A 22 -6.31 -8.63 -5.28
C TRP A 22 -5.94 -9.63 -6.38
N ARG A 23 -5.44 -10.78 -6.00
CA ARG A 23 -5.06 -11.83 -6.96
C ARG A 23 -6.25 -12.29 -7.79
N SER A 24 -7.41 -12.42 -7.19
CA SER A 24 -8.65 -12.82 -7.89
C SER A 24 -9.10 -11.77 -8.92
N ARG A 25 -8.67 -10.52 -8.76
CA ARG A 25 -9.01 -9.43 -9.68
C ARG A 25 -7.97 -9.19 -10.75
N CYS A 26 -6.83 -9.85 -10.69
CA CYS A 26 -5.82 -9.77 -11.74
C CYS A 26 -6.35 -10.43 -13.01
N GLY A 27 -6.20 -9.75 -14.13
CA GLY A 27 -6.46 -10.31 -15.45
C GLY A 27 -5.29 -11.15 -15.94
N ARG A 28 -5.39 -11.66 -17.15
CA ARG A 28 -4.30 -12.43 -17.78
C ARG A 28 -3.07 -11.55 -17.98
N GLY A 29 -2.01 -11.84 -17.24
CA GLY A 29 -0.74 -11.14 -17.35
C GLY A 29 -0.78 -9.67 -16.96
N GLY A 30 -1.81 -9.22 -16.22
CA GLY A 30 -1.96 -7.84 -15.85
C GLY A 30 -2.45 -7.64 -14.42
N TYR A 31 -2.26 -6.41 -13.93
CA TYR A 31 -2.73 -6.00 -12.62
C TYR A 31 -4.17 -5.49 -12.69
N PRO A 32 -4.94 -5.59 -11.60
CA PRO A 32 -6.27 -4.99 -11.57
C PRO A 32 -6.16 -3.47 -11.59
N SER A 33 -7.21 -2.82 -12.13
CA SER A 33 -7.34 -1.38 -12.01
C SER A 33 -8.01 -1.02 -10.68
N ARG A 34 -7.99 0.27 -10.33
CA ARG A 34 -8.72 0.76 -9.14
C ARG A 34 -10.21 0.39 -9.20
N ARG A 35 -10.79 0.37 -10.40
CA ARG A 35 -12.21 0.03 -10.62
C ARG A 35 -12.53 -1.42 -10.30
N ASP A 36 -11.56 -2.31 -10.45
CA ASP A 36 -11.75 -3.74 -10.19
C ASP A 36 -11.79 -4.07 -8.70
N ILE A 37 -11.38 -3.13 -7.86
CA ILE A 37 -11.40 -3.27 -6.41
C ILE A 37 -12.66 -2.62 -5.87
N ASP A 38 -13.58 -3.45 -5.40
CA ASP A 38 -14.87 -3.00 -4.86
C ASP A 38 -14.82 -3.03 -3.32
N PRO A 39 -14.98 -1.86 -2.65
CA PRO A 39 -14.99 -1.82 -1.18
C PRO A 39 -16.08 -2.69 -0.54
N ILE A 40 -17.17 -2.94 -1.25
CA ILE A 40 -18.27 -3.78 -0.76
C ILE A 40 -17.81 -5.22 -0.54
N ASP A 41 -16.83 -5.68 -1.29
CA ASP A 41 -16.31 -7.05 -1.18
C ASP A 41 -15.45 -7.26 0.06
N ILE A 42 -14.87 -6.17 0.60
CA ILE A 42 -13.91 -6.23 1.70
C ILE A 42 -14.16 -5.15 2.76
N PRO A 43 -15.41 -4.99 3.26
CA PRO A 43 -15.74 -3.88 4.15
C PRO A 43 -14.98 -3.91 5.48
N ASP A 44 -14.68 -5.08 6.00
CA ASP A 44 -13.95 -5.26 7.26
C ASP A 44 -12.46 -4.95 7.13
N LEU A 45 -11.91 -4.90 5.92
CA LEU A 45 -10.50 -4.56 5.68
C LEU A 45 -10.29 -3.06 5.46
N LEU A 46 -11.34 -2.30 5.15
CA LEU A 46 -11.24 -0.89 4.79
C LEU A 46 -10.48 -0.03 5.81
N PRO A 47 -10.66 -0.21 7.14
CA PRO A 47 -9.90 0.59 8.10
C PRO A 47 -8.38 0.42 7.98
N ASN A 48 -7.92 -0.69 7.43
CA ASN A 48 -6.50 -1.02 7.28
C ASN A 48 -5.94 -0.73 5.88
N ILE A 49 -6.77 -0.26 4.94
CA ILE A 49 -6.39 -0.06 3.55
C ILE A 49 -6.04 1.39 3.27
N PHE A 50 -5.02 1.59 2.45
CA PHE A 50 -4.71 2.89 1.84
C PHE A 50 -4.60 2.73 0.33
N LEU A 51 -4.77 3.84 -0.37
CA LEU A 51 -4.48 3.95 -1.80
C LEU A 51 -3.54 5.12 -2.02
N LEU A 52 -2.43 4.85 -2.71
CA LEU A 52 -1.43 5.86 -3.04
C LEU A 52 -1.38 6.05 -4.54
N ASP A 53 -1.56 7.28 -5.00
CA ASP A 53 -1.31 7.63 -6.39
C ASP A 53 0.20 7.75 -6.62
N VAL A 54 0.68 7.15 -7.69
CA VAL A 54 2.08 7.25 -8.08
C VAL A 54 2.28 8.57 -8.82
N VAL A 55 3.23 9.39 -8.34
CA VAL A 55 3.54 10.69 -8.94
C VAL A 55 4.76 10.56 -9.84
N GLY A 56 4.61 10.96 -11.11
CA GLY A 56 5.69 10.91 -12.08
C GLY A 56 6.26 9.50 -12.25
N ASP A 57 7.56 9.40 -12.37
CA ASP A 57 8.26 8.11 -12.46
C ASP A 57 8.63 7.62 -11.04
N ALA A 58 7.60 7.34 -10.24
CA ALA A 58 7.76 6.90 -8.85
C ALA A 58 8.59 7.86 -7.99
N GLN A 59 8.45 9.17 -8.26
CA GLN A 59 9.18 10.22 -7.54
C GLN A 59 8.55 10.53 -6.19
N ASP A 60 7.25 10.37 -6.08
CA ASP A 60 6.51 10.56 -4.84
C ASP A 60 5.19 9.77 -4.90
N PHE A 61 4.50 9.74 -3.78
CA PHE A 61 3.23 9.01 -3.64
C PHE A 61 2.27 9.88 -2.85
N VAL A 62 1.04 10.02 -3.34
CA VAL A 62 0.01 10.85 -2.71
C VAL A 62 -1.14 9.97 -2.24
N PHE A 63 -1.54 10.11 -0.99
CA PHE A 63 -2.66 9.36 -0.46
C PHE A 63 -3.97 9.81 -1.13
N ARG A 64 -4.57 8.89 -1.89
CA ARG A 64 -5.91 9.08 -2.46
C ARG A 64 -6.97 8.72 -1.42
N LEU A 65 -6.68 7.71 -0.61
CA LEU A 65 -7.55 7.21 0.43
C LEU A 65 -6.69 6.62 1.54
N ALA A 66 -7.13 6.78 2.78
CA ALA A 66 -6.50 6.13 3.93
C ALA A 66 -7.58 5.69 4.90
N GLY A 67 -7.55 4.41 5.29
CA GLY A 67 -8.44 3.87 6.29
C GLY A 67 -8.20 4.49 7.66
N THR A 68 -9.18 4.38 8.54
CA THR A 68 -9.11 5.01 9.88
C THR A 68 -7.94 4.52 10.70
N LEU A 69 -7.61 3.23 10.64
CA LEU A 69 -6.47 2.68 11.38
C LEU A 69 -5.14 3.13 10.79
N VAL A 70 -5.09 3.37 9.49
CA VAL A 70 -3.89 3.92 8.83
C VAL A 70 -3.67 5.36 9.29
N GLU A 71 -4.71 6.19 9.31
CA GLU A 71 -4.61 7.57 9.77
C GLU A 71 -4.26 7.64 11.25
N ASP A 72 -4.83 6.76 12.07
CA ASP A 72 -4.50 6.68 13.50
C ASP A 72 -3.02 6.38 13.72
N ALA A 73 -2.44 5.50 12.89
CA ALA A 73 -1.02 5.18 12.97
C ALA A 73 -0.13 6.40 12.71
N PHE A 74 -0.53 7.30 11.84
CA PHE A 74 0.20 8.54 11.55
C PHE A 74 -0.22 9.72 12.43
N SER A 75 -1.30 9.58 13.19
CA SER A 75 -1.89 10.64 14.02
C SER A 75 -2.22 11.92 13.24
N MET A 76 -2.60 11.76 11.98
CA MET A 76 -2.99 12.89 11.12
C MET A 76 -3.85 12.42 9.95
N PRO A 77 -4.67 13.31 9.37
CA PRO A 77 -5.34 13.02 8.10
C PRO A 77 -4.31 12.86 6.99
N LEU A 78 -4.47 11.86 6.15
CA LEU A 78 -3.50 11.53 5.10
C LEU A 78 -3.98 11.89 3.70
N ARG A 79 -5.27 11.85 3.44
CA ARG A 79 -5.84 12.08 2.11
C ARG A 79 -5.36 13.40 1.51
N GLY A 80 -4.85 13.34 0.29
CA GLY A 80 -4.33 14.49 -0.43
C GLY A 80 -2.89 14.87 -0.09
N LYS A 81 -2.27 14.19 0.87
CA LYS A 81 -0.89 14.46 1.27
C LYS A 81 0.08 13.48 0.62
N SER A 82 1.23 14.00 0.20
CA SER A 82 2.31 13.18 -0.30
C SER A 82 3.13 12.58 0.87
N ILE A 83 3.83 11.49 0.59
CA ILE A 83 4.75 10.90 1.57
C ILE A 83 5.82 11.92 1.98
N THR A 84 6.30 12.73 1.03
CA THR A 84 7.29 13.78 1.32
C THR A 84 6.74 14.80 2.33
N GLU A 85 5.51 15.25 2.17
CA GLU A 85 4.86 16.16 3.13
C GLU A 85 4.70 15.54 4.51
N ILE A 86 4.30 14.27 4.54
CA ILE A 86 4.10 13.54 5.80
C ILE A 86 5.43 13.36 6.54
N GLN A 87 6.51 13.04 5.83
CA GLN A 87 7.85 12.94 6.42
C GLN A 87 8.26 14.26 7.09
N LYS A 88 8.01 15.37 6.42
CA LYS A 88 8.34 16.70 6.97
C LYS A 88 7.53 16.99 8.24
N ALA A 89 6.22 16.70 8.19
CA ALA A 89 5.33 16.95 9.33
C ALA A 89 5.66 16.05 10.53
N ALA A 90 5.99 14.80 10.30
CA ALA A 90 6.31 13.83 11.35
C ALA A 90 7.75 13.92 11.84
N GLY A 91 8.64 14.56 11.09
CA GLY A 91 10.06 14.64 11.43
C GLY A 91 10.78 13.28 11.35
N THR A 92 10.18 12.28 10.72
CA THR A 92 10.70 10.92 10.66
C THR A 92 10.71 10.45 9.19
N PRO A 93 11.82 9.88 8.71
CA PRO A 93 11.86 9.34 7.36
C PRO A 93 10.91 8.16 7.20
N ILE A 94 10.21 8.12 6.05
CA ILE A 94 9.38 6.98 5.65
C ILE A 94 10.13 6.24 4.55
N PRO A 95 10.55 5.00 4.78
CA PRO A 95 11.23 4.22 3.73
C PRO A 95 10.29 3.95 2.57
N VAL A 96 10.72 4.30 1.35
CA VAL A 96 9.90 4.14 0.14
C VAL A 96 10.50 3.19 -0.89
N ALA A 97 11.54 2.44 -0.54
CA ALA A 97 12.18 1.51 -1.47
C ALA A 97 11.19 0.51 -2.05
N HIS A 98 10.36 -0.10 -1.23
CA HIS A 98 9.33 -1.05 -1.69
C HIS A 98 8.26 -0.36 -2.54
N HIS A 99 7.88 0.87 -2.19
CA HIS A 99 6.92 1.65 -2.98
C HIS A 99 7.43 1.84 -4.41
N VAL A 100 8.69 2.22 -4.55
CA VAL A 100 9.33 2.42 -5.86
C VAL A 100 9.40 1.11 -6.63
N GLU A 101 9.79 0.03 -5.99
CA GLU A 101 9.86 -1.30 -6.62
C GLU A 101 8.50 -1.74 -7.15
N VAL A 102 7.45 -1.62 -6.35
CA VAL A 102 6.10 -2.00 -6.75
C VAL A 102 5.60 -1.11 -7.87
N ALA A 103 5.83 0.20 -7.78
CA ALA A 103 5.42 1.16 -8.81
C ALA A 103 6.12 0.89 -10.15
N ARG A 104 7.33 0.37 -10.13
CA ARG A 104 8.10 0.04 -11.35
C ARG A 104 7.85 -1.38 -11.85
N GLY A 105 6.81 -2.04 -11.39
CA GLY A 105 6.42 -3.35 -11.87
C GLY A 105 7.07 -4.53 -11.17
N GLY A 106 7.62 -4.30 -9.97
CA GLY A 106 8.25 -5.36 -9.17
C GLY A 106 7.29 -6.35 -8.51
N GLY A 107 5.98 -6.16 -8.68
CA GLY A 107 4.96 -6.99 -8.06
C GLY A 107 4.77 -6.71 -6.57
N PRO A 108 3.94 -7.50 -5.88
CA PRO A 108 3.68 -7.28 -4.45
C PRO A 108 4.92 -7.29 -3.59
N ARG A 109 4.91 -6.48 -2.52
CA ARG A 109 5.98 -6.47 -1.50
C ARG A 109 5.36 -6.43 -0.12
N TYR A 110 5.95 -7.20 0.78
CA TYR A 110 5.61 -7.22 2.20
C TYR A 110 6.77 -6.68 3.02
N ARG A 111 6.44 -5.89 4.03
CA ARG A 111 7.43 -5.41 4.97
C ARG A 111 6.89 -5.44 6.39
N GLU A 112 7.72 -5.97 7.28
CA GLU A 112 7.57 -5.82 8.72
C GLU A 112 8.53 -4.73 9.18
N GLY A 113 8.05 -3.80 9.99
CA GLY A 113 8.88 -2.70 10.47
C GLY A 113 8.34 -2.09 11.74
N GLU A 114 9.18 -1.29 12.37
CA GLU A 114 8.78 -0.47 13.50
C GLU A 114 8.46 0.93 13.02
N MET A 115 7.36 1.47 13.52
CA MET A 115 6.94 2.82 13.20
C MET A 115 6.97 3.65 14.48
N LEU A 116 7.75 4.73 14.45
CA LEU A 116 7.73 5.73 15.52
C LEU A 116 6.54 6.64 15.25
N VAL A 117 5.48 6.43 16.01
CA VAL A 117 4.32 7.32 16.00
C VAL A 117 4.45 8.27 17.18
N ALA A 118 4.15 9.54 16.97
CA ALA A 118 4.20 10.55 18.03
C ALA A 118 3.45 10.07 19.29
N GLY A 119 4.18 9.94 20.41
CA GLY A 119 3.63 9.49 21.69
C GLY A 119 3.46 7.99 21.86
N ARG A 120 3.92 7.19 20.90
CA ARG A 120 3.85 5.71 20.99
C ARG A 120 5.19 5.14 20.53
N ASP A 121 5.96 4.63 21.47
CA ASP A 121 7.22 3.97 21.17
C ASP A 121 6.94 2.57 20.61
N HIS A 122 7.58 2.24 19.50
CA HIS A 122 7.69 0.87 18.98
C HIS A 122 6.38 0.18 18.55
N TRP A 123 5.65 0.79 17.60
CA TRP A 123 4.58 0.06 16.90
C TRP A 123 5.17 -0.82 15.82
N LYS A 124 5.01 -2.13 16.01
CA LYS A 124 5.33 -3.10 14.97
C LYS A 124 4.25 -3.04 13.89
N THR A 125 4.65 -2.73 12.68
CA THR A 125 3.73 -2.63 11.53
C THR A 125 3.99 -3.72 10.53
N HIS A 126 2.92 -4.19 9.90
CA HIS A 126 2.97 -5.12 8.79
C HIS A 126 2.33 -4.42 7.59
N ARG A 127 3.08 -4.31 6.49
CA ARG A 127 2.60 -3.60 5.32
C ARG A 127 2.73 -4.48 4.08
N LEU A 128 1.60 -4.65 3.39
CA LEU A 128 1.55 -5.28 2.09
C LEU A 128 1.27 -4.19 1.05
N LEU A 129 2.11 -4.10 0.02
CA LEU A 129 1.92 -3.20 -1.11
C LEU A 129 1.52 -4.02 -2.33
N LEU A 130 0.39 -3.66 -2.93
CA LEU A 130 -0.17 -4.32 -4.09
C LEU A 130 -0.31 -3.32 -5.24
N PRO A 131 0.17 -3.65 -6.45
CA PRO A 131 0.07 -2.75 -7.58
C PRO A 131 -1.32 -2.75 -8.22
N LEU A 132 -1.79 -1.57 -8.59
CA LEU A 132 -2.97 -1.37 -9.42
C LEU A 132 -2.57 -0.60 -10.67
N ALA A 133 -3.16 -0.93 -11.80
CA ALA A 133 -2.82 -0.30 -13.07
C ALA A 133 -4.08 -0.07 -13.90
N SER A 134 -4.34 1.19 -14.30
CA SER A 134 -5.51 1.55 -15.11
C SER A 134 -5.52 0.88 -16.46
N ASP A 135 -4.33 0.65 -17.04
CA ASP A 135 -4.17 -0.03 -18.32
C ASP A 135 -3.79 -1.52 -18.17
N GLY A 136 -3.76 -2.04 -16.94
CA GLY A 136 -3.37 -3.41 -16.63
C GLY A 136 -1.86 -3.66 -16.58
N ARG A 137 -1.03 -2.70 -16.97
CA ARG A 137 0.43 -2.86 -17.11
C ARG A 137 1.24 -1.84 -16.32
N SER A 138 0.94 -0.57 -16.51
CA SER A 138 1.69 0.52 -15.87
C SER A 138 1.06 0.86 -14.53
N VAL A 139 1.78 0.61 -13.45
CA VAL A 139 1.29 0.84 -12.09
C VAL A 139 1.11 2.33 -11.85
N ASP A 140 -0.12 2.74 -11.54
CA ASP A 140 -0.46 4.12 -11.25
C ASP A 140 -1.02 4.33 -9.84
N VAL A 141 -1.37 3.24 -9.16
CA VAL A 141 -1.85 3.26 -7.78
C VAL A 141 -1.24 2.10 -7.01
N LEU A 142 -0.88 2.34 -5.76
CA LEU A 142 -0.49 1.30 -4.80
C LEU A 142 -1.61 1.15 -3.76
N MET A 143 -1.97 -0.10 -3.46
CA MET A 143 -2.96 -0.44 -2.42
C MET A 143 -2.29 -1.18 -1.27
#